data_a4624158174b1023d844a63b263ba7ea
#
_entry.id   a4624158174b1023d844a63b263ba7ea
#
_cell.length_a   1.000
_cell.length_b   1.000
_cell.length_c   1.000
_cell.angle_alpha   90.00
_cell.angle_beta   90.00
_cell.angle_gamma   90.00
#
_symmetry.space_group_name_H-M   'P 1'
#
loop_
_entity.id
_entity.type
_entity.pdbx_description
1 polymer ?
#
loop_
_entity_poly.entity_id
_entity_poly.type
_entity_poly.pdbx_seq_one_letter_code
_entity_poly.pdbx_strand_id
1 'polypeptide(L)'
;MATALLDPDTRDSLRSQAGQVEDLLEWSVDQHPVAAEELDERLARRRKWYLGLEDSVRDLVDALPAGVEDFEARQLFMFLTSLRRALEADTAANDVDGAVQLAAARVGDVARRMARRLEHAALEDADEAAGYVFEQLGSVGVSDLARVLGVSTKTVGAWRSGKPVRQKAERVKLVAQLVSYLRYSMTPTGLVMWFENEADLLGGRSPLGLMDESVSGAWEPLVSYARGGRGQLAG
;
A
#
# COMPACT_ATOMS: atom_id res chain seq x y z
N MET A 1 5.75 -3.52 -22.35
CA MET A 1 6.28 -4.82 -21.86
C MET A 1 5.20 -5.38 -20.94
N ALA A 2 4.61 -6.51 -21.27
CA ALA A 2 3.63 -7.16 -20.42
C ALA A 2 4.33 -7.61 -19.14
N THR A 3 3.98 -7.04 -18.00
CA THR A 3 4.38 -7.52 -16.69
C THR A 3 3.76 -8.91 -16.55
N ALA A 4 4.58 -9.95 -16.48
CA ALA A 4 4.10 -11.29 -16.23
C ALA A 4 3.28 -11.25 -14.92
N LEU A 5 2.03 -11.68 -14.98
CA LEU A 5 1.18 -11.83 -13.80
C LEU A 5 1.91 -12.78 -12.83
N LEU A 6 2.15 -12.30 -11.64
CA LEU A 6 2.67 -13.13 -10.55
C LEU A 6 1.64 -14.23 -10.26
N ASP A 7 2.12 -15.45 -10.10
CA ASP A 7 1.25 -16.51 -9.60
C ASP A 7 0.73 -16.15 -8.19
N PRO A 8 -0.47 -16.62 -7.81
CA PRO A 8 -1.11 -16.27 -6.55
C PRO A 8 -0.24 -16.56 -5.33
N ASP A 9 0.48 -17.68 -5.33
CA ASP A 9 1.29 -18.13 -4.19
C ASP A 9 2.50 -17.19 -3.99
N THR A 10 3.17 -16.78 -5.06
CA THR A 10 4.26 -15.79 -5.02
C THR A 10 3.75 -14.43 -4.50
N ARG A 11 2.56 -14.02 -4.93
CA ARG A 11 1.93 -12.78 -4.50
C ARG A 11 1.61 -12.76 -3.00
N ASP A 12 1.01 -13.84 -2.49
CA ASP A 12 0.65 -13.96 -1.08
C ASP A 12 1.89 -14.06 -0.19
N SER A 13 2.94 -14.72 -0.66
CA SER A 13 4.25 -14.74 -0.01
C SER A 13 4.84 -13.32 0.12
N LEU A 14 4.86 -12.55 -0.98
CA LEU A 14 5.36 -11.17 -0.97
C LEU A 14 4.54 -10.24 -0.07
N ARG A 15 3.21 -10.42 -0.06
CA ARG A 15 2.32 -9.67 0.83
C ARG A 15 2.61 -9.99 2.30
N SER A 16 2.80 -11.26 2.63
CA SER A 16 3.16 -11.70 3.98
C SER A 16 4.50 -11.13 4.43
N GLN A 17 5.51 -11.12 3.55
CA GLN A 17 6.83 -10.57 3.85
C GLN A 17 6.80 -9.05 4.01
N ALA A 18 6.04 -8.34 3.18
CA ALA A 18 5.83 -6.90 3.35
C ALA A 18 5.14 -6.57 4.69
N GLY A 19 4.16 -7.37 5.10
CA GLY A 19 3.52 -7.27 6.41
C GLY A 19 4.50 -7.48 7.57
N GLN A 20 5.38 -8.45 7.48
CA GLN A 20 6.42 -8.68 8.49
C GLN A 20 7.38 -7.50 8.64
N VAL A 21 7.75 -6.84 7.53
CA VAL A 21 8.56 -5.61 7.57
C VAL A 21 7.78 -4.48 8.26
N GLU A 22 6.49 -4.32 7.99
CA GLU A 22 5.64 -3.32 8.63
C GLU A 22 5.51 -3.58 10.13
N ASP A 23 5.25 -4.82 10.56
CA ASP A 23 5.14 -5.22 11.97
C ASP A 23 6.45 -4.94 12.74
N LEU A 24 7.60 -5.24 12.14
CA LEU A 24 8.90 -4.95 12.73
C LEU A 24 9.17 -3.44 12.87
N LEU A 25 8.66 -2.63 11.95
CA LEU A 25 8.80 -1.18 12.00
C LEU A 25 7.88 -0.55 13.04
N GLU A 26 6.64 -1.03 13.18
CA GLU A 26 5.72 -0.60 14.23
C GLU A 26 6.29 -0.94 15.61
N TRP A 27 6.85 -2.14 15.77
CA TRP A 27 7.50 -2.53 17.03
C TRP A 27 8.63 -1.58 17.45
N SER A 28 9.36 -0.98 16.52
CA SER A 28 10.46 -0.05 16.84
C SER A 28 9.99 1.31 17.35
N VAL A 29 8.78 1.74 16.93
CA VAL A 29 8.20 3.05 17.30
C VAL A 29 7.61 3.02 18.71
N ASP A 30 7.03 1.89 19.12
CA ASP A 30 6.35 1.76 20.42
C ASP A 30 7.32 1.48 21.60
N GLN A 31 8.56 1.15 21.33
CA GLN A 31 9.56 0.88 22.37
C GLN A 31 10.21 2.17 22.89
N HIS A 32 9.48 2.95 23.65
CA HIS A 32 10.08 4.02 24.43
C HIS A 32 11.08 3.44 25.44
N PRO A 33 12.30 3.99 25.55
CA PRO A 33 13.28 3.49 26.51
C PRO A 33 12.72 3.67 27.92
N VAL A 34 12.62 2.57 28.66
CA VAL A 34 12.39 2.64 30.09
C VAL A 34 13.64 3.28 30.70
N ALA A 35 13.46 4.39 31.45
CA ALA A 35 14.54 5.26 31.93
C ALA A 35 15.58 4.60 32.83
N ALA A 36 15.48 3.31 33.13
CA ALA A 36 16.35 2.56 34.02
C ALA A 36 17.10 1.39 33.35
N GLU A 37 17.06 1.31 32.02
CA GLU A 37 17.65 0.19 31.32
C GLU A 37 19.15 0.38 31.12
N GLU A 38 19.95 -0.67 31.39
CA GLU A 38 21.36 -0.63 31.09
C GLU A 38 21.60 -0.47 29.58
N LEU A 39 22.57 0.35 29.23
CA LEU A 39 22.93 0.68 27.85
C LEU A 39 23.18 -0.58 27.01
N ASP A 40 23.84 -1.58 27.58
CA ASP A 40 24.14 -2.83 26.87
C ASP A 40 22.94 -3.65 26.50
N GLU A 41 21.88 -3.71 27.33
CA GLU A 41 20.64 -4.40 27.04
C GLU A 41 19.87 -3.69 25.93
N ARG A 42 19.86 -2.37 25.96
CA ARG A 42 19.23 -1.55 24.91
C ARG A 42 19.90 -1.76 23.56
N LEU A 43 21.24 -1.75 23.53
CA LEU A 43 22.01 -2.00 22.32
C LEU A 43 21.81 -3.43 21.79
N ALA A 44 21.76 -4.43 22.67
CA ALA A 44 21.50 -5.82 22.29
C ALA A 44 20.10 -5.99 21.64
N ARG A 45 19.06 -5.35 22.21
CA ARG A 45 17.69 -5.39 21.64
C ARG A 45 17.62 -4.67 20.29
N ARG A 46 18.23 -3.50 20.15
CA ARG A 46 18.31 -2.77 18.88
C ARG A 46 19.02 -3.58 17.80
N ARG A 47 20.12 -4.23 18.16
CA ARG A 47 20.85 -5.10 17.24
C ARG A 47 20.00 -6.29 16.79
N LYS A 48 19.31 -6.94 17.71
CA LYS A 48 18.39 -8.05 17.39
C LYS A 48 17.26 -7.62 16.47
N TRP A 49 16.64 -6.48 16.76
CA TRP A 49 15.61 -5.89 15.92
C TRP A 49 16.13 -5.57 14.51
N TYR A 50 17.29 -4.93 14.39
CA TYR A 50 17.90 -4.60 13.11
C TYR A 50 18.18 -5.85 12.28
N LEU A 51 18.71 -6.91 12.86
CA LEU A 51 18.98 -8.17 12.15
C LEU A 51 17.69 -8.80 11.64
N GLY A 52 16.62 -8.80 12.44
CA GLY A 52 15.31 -9.27 12.00
C GLY A 52 14.75 -8.44 10.84
N LEU A 53 14.89 -7.12 10.87
CA LEU A 53 14.50 -6.24 9.78
C LEU A 53 15.32 -6.47 8.51
N GLU A 54 16.65 -6.63 8.63
CA GLU A 54 17.55 -6.92 7.51
C GLU A 54 17.18 -8.24 6.84
N ASP A 55 16.92 -9.29 7.60
CA ASP A 55 16.52 -10.60 7.08
C ASP A 55 15.17 -10.50 6.35
N SER A 56 14.16 -9.87 6.97
CA SER A 56 12.83 -9.70 6.36
C SER A 56 12.87 -8.87 5.08
N VAL A 57 13.71 -7.83 5.02
CA VAL A 57 13.88 -7.03 3.79
C VAL A 57 14.61 -7.82 2.72
N ARG A 58 15.61 -8.64 3.10
CA ARG A 58 16.31 -9.52 2.16
C ARG A 58 15.35 -10.53 1.55
N ASP A 59 14.55 -11.21 2.38
CA ASP A 59 13.55 -12.17 1.93
C ASP A 59 12.53 -11.53 0.98
N LEU A 60 12.09 -10.30 1.28
CA LEU A 60 11.20 -9.53 0.40
C LEU A 60 11.85 -9.23 -0.95
N VAL A 61 13.12 -8.84 -0.97
CA VAL A 61 13.84 -8.52 -2.22
C VAL A 61 14.13 -9.77 -3.04
N ASP A 62 14.51 -10.87 -2.39
CA ASP A 62 14.81 -12.15 -3.05
C ASP A 62 13.55 -12.79 -3.66
N ALA A 63 12.37 -12.51 -3.08
CA ALA A 63 11.09 -12.97 -3.59
C ALA A 63 10.54 -12.11 -4.75
N LEU A 64 11.15 -10.95 -5.05
CA LEU A 64 10.71 -10.11 -6.17
C LEU A 64 10.98 -10.79 -7.51
N PRO A 65 10.01 -10.75 -8.45
CA PRO A 65 10.22 -11.29 -9.79
C PRO A 65 11.34 -10.55 -10.52
N ALA A 66 12.08 -11.28 -11.37
CA ALA A 66 13.09 -10.71 -12.23
C ALA A 66 12.48 -9.60 -13.11
N GLY A 67 12.99 -8.37 -12.99
CA GLY A 67 12.54 -7.19 -13.73
C GLY A 67 11.62 -6.25 -12.94
N VAL A 68 11.26 -6.56 -11.69
CA VAL A 68 10.73 -5.60 -10.74
C VAL A 68 11.90 -4.80 -10.20
N GLU A 69 11.85 -3.56 -10.48
CA GLU A 69 12.87 -2.53 -10.44
C GLU A 69 13.94 -2.64 -9.33
N ASP A 70 15.16 -2.81 -9.76
CA ASP A 70 16.40 -2.57 -9.00
C ASP A 70 16.42 -1.27 -8.16
N PHE A 71 15.55 -0.32 -8.45
CA PHE A 71 15.58 0.99 -7.81
C PHE A 71 15.05 0.94 -6.37
N GLU A 72 13.88 0.35 -6.14
CA GLU A 72 13.33 0.24 -4.78
C GLU A 72 14.12 -0.72 -3.92
N ALA A 73 14.56 -1.85 -4.49
CA ALA A 73 15.45 -2.77 -3.80
C ALA A 73 16.74 -2.07 -3.37
N ARG A 74 17.36 -1.29 -4.28
CA ARG A 74 18.55 -0.48 -3.95
C ARG A 74 18.26 0.58 -2.90
N GLN A 75 17.09 1.23 -2.93
CA GLN A 75 16.70 2.18 -1.88
C GLN A 75 16.57 1.51 -0.52
N LEU A 76 15.92 0.33 -0.44
CA LEU A 76 15.82 -0.43 0.80
C LEU A 76 17.20 -0.76 1.37
N PHE A 77 18.10 -1.33 0.57
CA PHE A 77 19.47 -1.62 1.02
C PHE A 77 20.26 -0.38 1.42
N MET A 78 20.09 0.74 0.71
CA MET A 78 20.73 2.00 1.09
C MET A 78 20.22 2.52 2.44
N PHE A 79 18.92 2.43 2.72
CA PHE A 79 18.36 2.85 4.00
C PHE A 79 18.73 1.89 5.14
N LEU A 80 18.75 0.57 4.89
CA LEU A 80 19.27 -0.41 5.85
C LEU A 80 20.74 -0.16 6.17
N THR A 81 21.56 0.14 5.17
CA THR A 81 22.97 0.50 5.37
C THR A 81 23.11 1.78 6.20
N SER A 82 22.25 2.77 5.97
CA SER A 82 22.24 4.02 6.75
C SER A 82 21.81 3.77 8.19
N LEU A 83 20.81 2.92 8.40
CA LEU A 83 20.34 2.50 9.70
C LEU A 83 21.44 1.75 10.47
N ARG A 84 22.10 0.80 9.81
CA ARG A 84 23.22 0.07 10.38
C ARG A 84 24.36 1.00 10.83
N ARG A 85 24.74 1.97 9.98
CA ARG A 85 25.74 2.97 10.33
C ARG A 85 25.33 3.83 11.52
N ALA A 86 24.06 4.22 11.61
CA ALA A 86 23.55 4.95 12.76
C ALA A 86 23.64 4.13 14.05
N LEU A 87 23.34 2.84 13.98
CA LEU A 87 23.44 1.92 15.12
C LEU A 87 24.89 1.63 15.52
N GLU A 88 25.83 1.56 14.56
CA GLU A 88 27.27 1.33 14.80
C GLU A 88 28.00 2.59 15.28
N ALA A 89 27.55 3.78 14.88
CA ALA A 89 28.14 5.06 15.26
C ALA A 89 27.83 5.45 16.71
N ASP A 90 26.96 4.69 17.39
CA ASP A 90 26.53 5.03 18.72
C ASP A 90 27.53 4.58 19.77
N THR A 91 28.20 5.56 20.33
CA THR A 91 28.72 5.43 21.69
C THR A 91 28.50 6.67 22.54
N ALA A 92 28.08 7.79 22.02
CA ALA A 92 28.06 9.00 22.84
C ALA A 92 27.19 10.17 22.40
N ALA A 93 26.54 10.18 21.24
CA ALA A 93 25.90 11.38 20.74
C ALA A 93 24.37 11.21 20.56
N ASN A 94 23.74 11.85 21.28
CA ASN A 94 22.46 12.52 21.53
C ASN A 94 21.30 12.38 20.52
N ASP A 95 21.37 11.71 19.37
CA ASP A 95 20.25 11.61 18.43
C ASP A 95 20.25 10.34 17.58
N VAL A 96 20.72 9.24 18.11
CA VAL A 96 20.63 7.93 17.44
C VAL A 96 19.17 7.52 17.29
N ASP A 97 18.30 7.84 18.25
CA ASP A 97 16.89 7.53 18.22
C ASP A 97 16.18 8.24 17.05
N GLY A 98 16.48 9.51 16.82
CA GLY A 98 15.96 10.24 15.67
C GLY A 98 16.47 9.68 14.33
N ALA A 99 17.73 9.30 14.24
CA ALA A 99 18.30 8.69 13.04
C ALA A 99 17.70 7.30 12.76
N VAL A 100 17.51 6.48 13.80
CA VAL A 100 16.85 5.16 13.71
C VAL A 100 15.40 5.32 13.29
N GLN A 101 14.63 6.22 13.90
CA GLN A 101 13.26 6.49 13.55
C GLN A 101 13.11 6.98 12.10
N LEU A 102 13.97 7.91 11.66
CA LEU A 102 13.97 8.41 10.30
C LEU A 102 14.31 7.31 9.29
N ALA A 103 15.30 6.47 9.58
CA ALA A 103 15.67 5.37 8.70
C ALA A 103 14.57 4.30 8.65
N ALA A 104 13.96 3.95 9.78
CA ALA A 104 12.83 3.03 9.87
C ALA A 104 11.63 3.56 9.07
N ALA A 105 11.27 4.84 9.23
CA ALA A 105 10.20 5.47 8.45
C ALA A 105 10.46 5.39 6.94
N ARG A 106 11.70 5.60 6.48
CA ARG A 106 12.09 5.50 5.06
C ARG A 106 12.00 4.06 4.54
N VAL A 107 12.45 3.08 5.33
CA VAL A 107 12.29 1.65 4.98
C VAL A 107 10.81 1.32 4.83
N GLY A 108 9.97 1.71 5.79
CA GLY A 108 8.52 1.52 5.73
C GLY A 108 7.89 2.17 4.51
N ASP A 109 8.29 3.38 4.14
CA ASP A 109 7.79 4.04 2.95
C ASP A 109 8.14 3.32 1.65
N VAL A 110 9.34 2.75 1.56
CA VAL A 110 9.73 1.95 0.38
C VAL A 110 8.99 0.63 0.37
N ALA A 111 8.92 -0.09 1.50
CA ALA A 111 8.18 -1.35 1.61
C ALA A 111 6.71 -1.16 1.23
N ARG A 112 6.04 -0.11 1.75
CA ARG A 112 4.66 0.23 1.36
C ARG A 112 4.51 0.57 -0.12
N ARG A 113 5.50 1.22 -0.75
CA ARG A 113 5.46 1.46 -2.20
C ARG A 113 5.60 0.17 -2.99
N MET A 114 6.47 -0.74 -2.56
CA MET A 114 6.63 -2.06 -3.18
C MET A 114 5.37 -2.90 -3.05
N ALA A 115 4.82 -3.02 -1.84
CA ALA A 115 3.56 -3.72 -1.59
C ALA A 115 2.43 -3.19 -2.49
N ARG A 116 2.31 -1.87 -2.62
CA ARG A 116 1.32 -1.24 -3.52
C ARG A 116 1.54 -1.60 -4.98
N ARG A 117 2.78 -1.66 -5.46
CA ARG A 117 3.05 -2.05 -6.85
C ARG A 117 2.67 -3.50 -7.12
N LEU A 118 2.95 -4.39 -6.17
CA LEU A 118 2.55 -5.79 -6.26
C LEU A 118 1.03 -5.95 -6.24
N GLU A 119 0.33 -5.17 -5.40
CA GLU A 119 -1.13 -5.08 -5.42
C GLU A 119 -1.65 -4.58 -6.78
N HIS A 120 -1.02 -3.55 -7.36
CA HIS A 120 -1.43 -3.03 -8.67
C HIS A 120 -1.28 -4.05 -9.79
N ALA A 121 -0.20 -4.85 -9.79
CA ALA A 121 -0.04 -5.92 -10.76
C ALA A 121 -1.16 -6.99 -10.62
N ALA A 122 -1.60 -7.27 -9.40
CA ALA A 122 -2.72 -8.18 -9.14
C ALA A 122 -4.08 -7.63 -9.61
N LEU A 123 -4.23 -6.30 -9.64
CA LEU A 123 -5.50 -5.65 -10.03
C LEU A 123 -5.71 -5.59 -11.56
N GLU A 124 -4.83 -6.17 -12.36
CA GLU A 124 -5.02 -6.31 -13.81
C GLU A 124 -6.04 -7.39 -14.18
N ASP A 125 -6.29 -8.37 -13.29
CA ASP A 125 -7.40 -9.30 -13.42
C ASP A 125 -8.68 -8.72 -12.81
N ALA A 126 -9.78 -8.81 -13.54
CA ALA A 126 -11.04 -8.19 -13.12
C ALA A 126 -11.73 -8.92 -11.95
N ASP A 127 -11.55 -10.24 -11.83
CA ASP A 127 -12.12 -11.03 -10.74
C ASP A 127 -11.37 -10.76 -9.44
N GLU A 128 -10.04 -10.69 -9.51
CA GLU A 128 -9.18 -10.32 -8.38
C GLU A 128 -9.42 -8.87 -7.95
N ALA A 129 -9.52 -7.95 -8.90
CA ALA A 129 -9.84 -6.55 -8.64
C ALA A 129 -11.21 -6.41 -7.93
N ALA A 130 -12.22 -7.18 -8.33
CA ALA A 130 -13.53 -7.20 -7.67
C ALA A 130 -13.40 -7.74 -6.23
N GLY A 131 -12.67 -8.85 -6.05
CA GLY A 131 -12.39 -9.43 -4.73
C GLY A 131 -11.74 -8.41 -3.80
N TYR A 132 -10.71 -7.72 -4.29
CA TYR A 132 -10.03 -6.66 -3.56
C TYR A 132 -10.95 -5.52 -3.14
N VAL A 133 -11.79 -5.01 -4.08
CA VAL A 133 -12.78 -3.97 -3.75
C VAL A 133 -13.74 -4.44 -2.67
N PHE A 134 -14.20 -5.69 -2.72
CA PHE A 134 -15.11 -6.25 -1.72
C PHE A 134 -14.44 -6.40 -0.35
N GLU A 135 -13.18 -6.75 -0.30
CA GLU A 135 -12.41 -6.81 0.94
C GLU A 135 -12.28 -5.42 1.57
N GLN A 136 -11.82 -4.44 0.79
CA GLN A 136 -11.55 -3.09 1.29
C GLN A 136 -12.81 -2.30 1.61
N LEU A 137 -13.89 -2.49 0.87
CA LEU A 137 -15.18 -1.82 1.04
C LEU A 137 -16.26 -2.74 1.64
N GLY A 138 -15.88 -3.81 2.32
CA GLY A 138 -16.81 -4.83 2.83
C GLY A 138 -17.84 -4.31 3.84
N SER A 139 -17.52 -3.24 4.58
CA SER A 139 -18.43 -2.59 5.53
C SER A 139 -19.43 -1.62 4.88
N VAL A 140 -19.28 -1.33 3.59
CA VAL A 140 -20.16 -0.42 2.85
C VAL A 140 -21.38 -1.18 2.33
N GLY A 141 -22.50 -0.47 2.19
CA GLY A 141 -23.74 -1.02 1.67
C GLY A 141 -23.61 -1.55 0.23
N VAL A 142 -24.29 -2.66 -0.09
CA VAL A 142 -24.28 -3.25 -1.45
C VAL A 142 -24.72 -2.25 -2.51
N SER A 143 -25.62 -1.33 -2.17
CA SER A 143 -26.11 -0.28 -3.07
C SER A 143 -24.99 0.69 -3.46
N ASP A 144 -24.15 1.08 -2.49
CA ASP A 144 -23.06 2.01 -2.72
C ASP A 144 -21.94 1.34 -3.54
N LEU A 145 -21.63 0.07 -3.25
CA LEU A 145 -20.73 -0.73 -4.07
C LEU A 145 -21.22 -0.86 -5.51
N ALA A 146 -22.52 -1.13 -5.69
CA ALA A 146 -23.13 -1.25 -7.01
C ALA A 146 -22.99 0.06 -7.80
N ARG A 147 -23.19 1.20 -7.14
CA ARG A 147 -23.03 2.55 -7.72
C ARG A 147 -21.59 2.82 -8.12
N VAL A 148 -20.62 2.59 -7.22
CA VAL A 148 -19.19 2.78 -7.51
C VAL A 148 -18.73 1.90 -8.66
N LEU A 149 -19.13 0.64 -8.69
CA LEU A 149 -18.78 -0.31 -9.75
C LEU A 149 -19.60 -0.13 -11.05
N GLY A 150 -20.65 0.70 -11.04
CA GLY A 150 -21.49 0.95 -12.19
C GLY A 150 -22.32 -0.26 -12.63
N VAL A 151 -22.79 -1.06 -11.66
CA VAL A 151 -23.56 -2.29 -11.90
C VAL A 151 -24.79 -2.37 -10.98
N SER A 152 -25.63 -3.38 -11.16
CA SER A 152 -26.75 -3.62 -10.25
C SER A 152 -26.32 -4.31 -8.96
N THR A 153 -27.09 -4.13 -7.87
CA THR A 153 -26.88 -4.85 -6.59
C THR A 153 -26.91 -6.38 -6.78
N LYS A 154 -27.74 -6.87 -7.73
CA LYS A 154 -27.80 -8.29 -8.11
C LYS A 154 -26.46 -8.75 -8.71
N THR A 155 -25.82 -7.90 -9.53
CA THR A 155 -24.50 -8.19 -10.13
C THR A 155 -23.43 -8.25 -9.06
N VAL A 156 -23.41 -7.30 -8.12
CA VAL A 156 -22.48 -7.33 -6.97
C VAL A 156 -22.65 -8.61 -6.16
N GLY A 157 -23.90 -9.01 -5.87
CA GLY A 157 -24.18 -10.27 -5.18
C GLY A 157 -23.68 -11.51 -5.93
N ALA A 158 -23.82 -11.51 -7.28
CA ALA A 158 -23.32 -12.57 -8.12
C ALA A 158 -21.79 -12.68 -8.08
N TRP A 159 -21.08 -11.56 -8.16
CA TRP A 159 -19.61 -11.53 -8.06
C TRP A 159 -19.11 -11.95 -6.68
N ARG A 160 -19.75 -11.49 -5.61
CA ARG A 160 -19.46 -11.96 -4.24
C ARG A 160 -19.66 -13.46 -4.04
N SER A 161 -20.54 -14.10 -4.82
CA SER A 161 -20.75 -15.55 -4.82
C SER A 161 -19.81 -16.32 -5.76
N GLY A 162 -18.75 -15.68 -6.30
CA GLY A 162 -17.74 -16.31 -7.15
C GLY A 162 -18.08 -16.36 -8.64
N LYS A 163 -19.11 -15.63 -9.11
CA LYS A 163 -19.34 -15.49 -10.55
C LYS A 163 -18.32 -14.54 -11.17
N PRO A 164 -17.77 -14.87 -12.36
CA PRO A 164 -16.74 -14.05 -13.00
C PRO A 164 -17.26 -12.68 -13.46
N VAL A 165 -16.37 -11.69 -13.42
CA VAL A 165 -16.61 -10.32 -13.90
C VAL A 165 -16.54 -10.29 -15.43
N ARG A 166 -17.68 -10.40 -16.09
CA ARG A 166 -17.77 -10.38 -17.55
C ARG A 166 -18.11 -9.01 -18.15
N GLN A 167 -18.53 -8.08 -17.33
CA GLN A 167 -18.91 -6.73 -17.74
C GLN A 167 -18.28 -5.69 -16.83
N LYS A 168 -18.04 -4.49 -17.36
CA LYS A 168 -17.44 -3.39 -16.60
C LYS A 168 -16.03 -3.72 -16.04
N ALA A 169 -15.31 -4.69 -16.62
CA ALA A 169 -14.00 -5.12 -16.17
C ALA A 169 -13.03 -3.95 -15.98
N GLU A 170 -12.92 -3.04 -16.96
CA GLU A 170 -12.03 -1.89 -16.88
C GLU A 170 -12.42 -0.92 -15.74
N ARG A 171 -13.73 -0.75 -15.50
CA ARG A 171 -14.18 0.07 -14.36
C ARG A 171 -13.85 -0.58 -13.04
N VAL A 172 -14.02 -1.89 -12.92
CA VAL A 172 -13.67 -2.65 -11.71
C VAL A 172 -12.19 -2.51 -11.41
N LYS A 173 -11.31 -2.68 -12.41
CA LYS A 173 -9.87 -2.51 -12.30
C LYS A 173 -9.49 -1.08 -11.87
N LEU A 174 -10.08 -0.06 -12.51
CA LEU A 174 -9.84 1.33 -12.15
C LEU A 174 -10.28 1.63 -10.72
N VAL A 175 -11.46 1.18 -10.30
CA VAL A 175 -11.93 1.34 -8.92
C VAL A 175 -10.99 0.67 -7.93
N ALA A 176 -10.57 -0.57 -8.18
CA ALA A 176 -9.63 -1.28 -7.33
C ALA A 176 -8.30 -0.54 -7.20
N GLN A 177 -7.78 -0.01 -8.30
CA GLN A 177 -6.57 0.79 -8.30
C GLN A 177 -6.71 2.08 -7.48
N LEU A 178 -7.81 2.81 -7.63
CA LEU A 178 -8.09 4.02 -6.85
C LEU A 178 -8.24 3.72 -5.36
N VAL A 179 -8.96 2.65 -5.02
CA VAL A 179 -9.10 2.16 -3.64
C VAL A 179 -7.73 1.84 -3.05
N SER A 180 -6.83 1.18 -3.79
CA SER A 180 -5.49 0.86 -3.31
C SER A 180 -4.64 2.10 -3.00
N TYR A 181 -4.83 3.20 -3.70
CA TYR A 181 -4.18 4.48 -3.40
C TYR A 181 -4.73 5.16 -2.16
N LEU A 182 -6.03 5.07 -1.93
CA LEU A 182 -6.75 5.92 -0.98
C LEU A 182 -7.03 5.22 0.37
N ARG A 183 -7.03 3.88 0.43
CA ARG A 183 -7.43 3.08 1.60
C ARG A 183 -6.66 3.40 2.89
N TYR A 184 -5.41 3.85 2.79
CA TYR A 184 -4.60 4.20 3.96
C TYR A 184 -4.88 5.59 4.53
N SER A 185 -5.64 6.41 3.79
CA SER A 185 -5.98 7.78 4.19
C SER A 185 -7.47 7.99 4.42
N MET A 186 -8.29 7.00 4.10
CA MET A 186 -9.75 7.12 4.16
C MET A 186 -10.41 5.85 4.71
N THR A 187 -11.49 6.04 5.46
CA THR A 187 -12.37 4.92 5.83
C THR A 187 -13.12 4.41 4.61
N PRO A 188 -13.70 3.18 4.62
CA PRO A 188 -14.52 2.66 3.53
C PRO A 188 -15.65 3.60 3.12
N THR A 189 -16.34 4.23 4.07
CA THR A 189 -17.37 5.24 3.79
C THR A 189 -16.77 6.50 3.17
N GLY A 190 -15.61 6.95 3.65
CA GLY A 190 -14.88 8.09 3.08
C GLY A 190 -14.47 7.85 1.63
N LEU A 191 -14.09 6.61 1.29
CA LEU A 191 -13.80 6.21 -0.09
C LEU A 191 -15.03 6.35 -1.00
N VAL A 192 -16.21 5.89 -0.54
CA VAL A 192 -17.45 6.06 -1.31
C VAL A 192 -17.74 7.54 -1.53
N MET A 193 -17.66 8.36 -0.49
CA MET A 193 -17.86 9.82 -0.60
C MET A 193 -16.85 10.46 -1.55
N TRP A 194 -15.60 10.01 -1.56
CA TRP A 194 -14.60 10.48 -2.50
C TRP A 194 -14.99 10.22 -3.96
N PHE A 195 -15.57 9.05 -4.25
CA PHE A 195 -16.09 8.75 -5.60
C PHE A 195 -17.26 9.63 -6.00
N GLU A 196 -18.07 10.08 -5.06
CA GLU A 196 -19.31 10.83 -5.30
C GLU A 196 -19.13 12.34 -5.34
N ASN A 197 -18.14 12.85 -4.59
CA ASN A 197 -17.96 14.27 -4.45
C ASN A 197 -17.31 14.91 -5.68
N GLU A 198 -17.84 16.05 -6.06
CA GLU A 198 -17.25 16.91 -7.09
C GLU A 198 -15.92 17.49 -6.58
N ALA A 199 -14.95 17.66 -7.49
CA ALA A 199 -13.66 18.23 -7.19
C ALA A 199 -13.23 19.25 -8.25
N ASP A 200 -12.73 20.40 -7.81
CA ASP A 200 -12.24 21.45 -8.69
C ASP A 200 -11.13 20.96 -9.61
N LEU A 201 -10.23 20.10 -9.09
CA LEU A 201 -9.15 19.47 -9.86
C LEU A 201 -9.65 18.56 -11.00
N LEU A 202 -10.90 18.11 -10.91
CA LEU A 202 -11.58 17.33 -11.96
C LEU A 202 -12.54 18.17 -12.80
N GLY A 203 -12.38 19.51 -12.75
CA GLY A 203 -13.24 20.46 -13.46
C GLY A 203 -14.68 20.49 -12.93
N GLY A 204 -14.85 20.37 -11.60
CA GLY A 204 -16.16 20.36 -10.94
C GLY A 204 -16.94 19.07 -11.13
N ARG A 205 -16.32 17.98 -11.57
CA ARG A 205 -16.95 16.67 -11.74
C ARG A 205 -16.56 15.73 -10.61
N SER A 206 -17.42 14.77 -10.34
CA SER A 206 -17.07 13.66 -9.42
C SER A 206 -16.30 12.57 -10.16
N PRO A 207 -15.49 11.77 -9.45
CA PRO A 207 -14.86 10.57 -9.99
C PRO A 207 -15.87 9.62 -10.67
N LEU A 208 -17.04 9.43 -10.08
CA LEU A 208 -18.12 8.64 -10.70
C LEU A 208 -18.57 9.24 -12.02
N GLY A 209 -18.80 10.55 -12.05
CA GLY A 209 -19.24 11.25 -13.28
C GLY A 209 -18.24 11.06 -14.42
N LEU A 210 -16.93 11.19 -14.13
CA LEU A 210 -15.88 10.93 -15.12
C LEU A 210 -15.88 9.49 -15.62
N MET A 211 -16.03 8.51 -14.72
CA MET A 211 -16.06 7.10 -15.10
C MET A 211 -17.34 6.73 -15.89
N ASP A 212 -18.46 7.42 -15.64
CA ASP A 212 -19.70 7.23 -16.37
C ASP A 212 -19.63 7.79 -17.80
N GLU A 213 -18.89 8.87 -18.02
CA GLU A 213 -18.60 9.41 -19.34
C GLU A 213 -17.66 8.49 -20.13
N SER A 214 -16.51 8.13 -19.54
CA SER A 214 -15.52 7.26 -20.18
C SER A 214 -14.54 6.71 -19.16
N VAL A 215 -14.52 5.40 -18.95
CA VAL A 215 -13.58 4.75 -18.03
C VAL A 215 -12.13 4.95 -18.49
N SER A 216 -11.85 4.77 -19.78
CA SER A 216 -10.49 4.95 -20.32
C SER A 216 -10.02 6.40 -20.28
N GLY A 217 -10.91 7.36 -20.53
CA GLY A 217 -10.61 8.79 -20.40
C GLY A 217 -10.45 9.27 -18.97
N ALA A 218 -11.12 8.61 -18.02
CA ALA A 218 -11.05 8.93 -16.60
C ALA A 218 -9.78 8.39 -15.91
N TRP A 219 -9.11 7.40 -16.50
CA TRP A 219 -8.02 6.66 -15.85
C TRP A 219 -6.91 7.57 -15.34
N GLU A 220 -6.24 8.27 -16.23
CA GLU A 220 -5.10 9.13 -15.90
C GLU A 220 -5.48 10.30 -14.99
N PRO A 221 -6.55 11.08 -15.26
CA PRO A 221 -7.00 12.14 -14.34
C PRO A 221 -7.31 11.65 -12.93
N LEU A 222 -8.00 10.53 -12.78
CA LEU A 222 -8.38 10.00 -11.46
C LEU A 222 -7.18 9.44 -10.70
N VAL A 223 -6.27 8.73 -11.37
CA VAL A 223 -5.04 8.25 -10.74
C VAL A 223 -4.16 9.42 -10.30
N SER A 224 -4.03 10.46 -11.13
CA SER A 224 -3.30 11.68 -10.76
C SER A 224 -3.95 12.38 -9.56
N TYR A 225 -5.28 12.52 -9.56
CA TYR A 225 -6.03 13.12 -8.46
C TYR A 225 -5.89 12.31 -7.15
N ALA A 226 -6.03 10.99 -7.21
CA ALA A 226 -5.87 10.13 -6.04
C ALA A 226 -4.45 10.19 -5.45
N ARG A 227 -3.43 10.37 -6.29
CA ARG A 227 -2.03 10.54 -5.84
C ARG A 227 -1.76 11.92 -5.27
N GLY A 228 -2.34 12.96 -5.86
CA GLY A 228 -2.14 14.36 -5.46
C GLY A 228 -2.91 14.75 -4.20
N GLY A 229 -4.07 14.16 -3.94
CA GLY A 229 -4.93 14.46 -2.78
C GLY A 229 -4.30 14.17 -1.42
N ARG A 230 -3.17 13.48 -1.36
CA ARG A 230 -2.40 13.25 -0.12
C ARG A 230 -1.74 14.49 0.44
N GLY A 231 -1.47 15.52 -0.37
CA GLY A 231 -0.82 16.75 0.07
C GLY A 231 -1.77 17.79 0.67
N GLN A 232 -3.07 17.68 0.44
CA GLN A 232 -4.04 18.69 0.85
C GLN A 232 -4.83 18.32 2.12
N LEU A 233 -4.74 17.09 2.61
CA LEU A 233 -5.41 16.64 3.86
C LEU A 233 -4.49 16.70 5.09
N ALA A 234 -3.26 17.18 4.95
CA ALA A 234 -2.29 17.34 6.03
C ALA A 234 -2.07 18.83 6.41
N GLY A 235 -3.03 19.69 6.12
CA GLY A 235 -3.05 21.10 6.50
C GLY A 235 -4.10 21.42 7.55
#